data_d0e6c1eeadc81a0faa891a091138e4a2
#
_entry.id   d0e6c1eeadc81a0faa891a091138e4a2
#
_cell.length_a   1.000
_cell.length_b   1.000
_cell.length_c   1.000
_cell.angle_alpha   90.00
_cell.angle_beta   90.00
_cell.angle_gamma   90.00
#
_symmetry.space_group_name_H-M   'P 1'
#
loop_
_entity.id
_entity.type
_entity.pdbx_description
1 polymer ?
#
loop_
_entity_poly.entity_id
_entity_poly.type
_entity_poly.pdbx_seq_one_letter_code
_entity_poly.pdbx_strand_id
1 'polypeptide(L)'
;MFKVLIIDDEKDICFLISEILKDEKYLTYTALNSNEAITQFNKYNPDLVILDVWLSNSKLDGIEILKEFKKINSNVPVIIISGHGTVDLAVSSIKNGAYDFIEKPFNSDKLLILVKRAIESSKLLNENKNLKELVTPDIDIIGNSNFINFTKSNIETFSKSNSRLLIEGPFGVGKKLIANQIHKNSKYSNKIPI
;
A
#
# COMPACT_ATOMS: atom_id res chain seq x y z
N MET A 1 7.16 14.74 -9.29
CA MET A 1 7.75 13.81 -10.25
C MET A 1 7.77 12.45 -9.57
N PHE A 2 7.16 11.42 -10.17
CA PHE A 2 7.07 10.10 -9.54
C PHE A 2 8.39 9.35 -9.66
N LYS A 3 8.74 8.62 -8.61
CA LYS A 3 9.97 7.83 -8.50
C LYS A 3 9.67 6.37 -8.78
N VAL A 4 10.41 5.77 -9.69
CA VAL A 4 10.27 4.35 -10.04
C VAL A 4 11.59 3.64 -9.75
N LEU A 5 11.54 2.56 -8.96
CA LEU A 5 12.67 1.68 -8.72
C LEU A 5 12.57 0.47 -9.64
N ILE A 6 13.61 0.23 -10.42
CA ILE A 6 13.73 -0.87 -11.38
C ILE A 6 14.74 -1.86 -10.83
N ILE A 7 14.36 -3.12 -10.72
CA ILE A 7 15.18 -4.19 -10.14
C ILE A 7 15.23 -5.34 -11.13
N ASP A 8 16.41 -5.54 -11.69
CA ASP A 8 16.70 -6.58 -12.68
C ASP A 8 18.21 -6.83 -12.67
N ASP A 9 18.67 -8.06 -12.71
CA ASP A 9 20.12 -8.37 -12.73
C ASP A 9 20.77 -8.05 -14.08
N GLU A 10 19.97 -7.90 -15.14
CA GLU A 10 20.41 -7.47 -16.45
C GLU A 10 20.45 -5.94 -16.56
N LYS A 11 21.67 -5.37 -16.59
CA LYS A 11 21.86 -3.91 -16.70
C LYS A 11 21.18 -3.30 -17.92
N ASP A 12 21.18 -4.04 -19.02
CA ASP A 12 20.61 -3.57 -20.30
C ASP A 12 19.08 -3.44 -20.20
N ILE A 13 18.43 -4.34 -19.47
CA ILE A 13 16.98 -4.26 -19.18
C ILE A 13 16.68 -3.08 -18.25
N CYS A 14 17.46 -2.94 -17.18
CA CYS A 14 17.36 -1.76 -16.30
C CYS A 14 17.51 -0.46 -17.08
N PHE A 15 18.49 -0.37 -17.97
CA PHE A 15 18.73 0.81 -18.79
C PHE A 15 17.57 1.05 -19.75
N LEU A 16 17.11 0.04 -20.49
CA LEU A 16 15.99 0.15 -21.43
C LEU A 16 14.72 0.67 -20.73
N ILE A 17 14.34 0.04 -19.63
CA ILE A 17 13.15 0.47 -18.86
C ILE A 17 13.33 1.89 -18.33
N SER A 18 14.54 2.20 -17.86
CA SER A 18 14.85 3.54 -17.34
C SER A 18 14.67 4.63 -18.40
N GLU A 19 15.16 4.40 -19.62
CA GLU A 19 15.03 5.38 -20.72
C GLU A 19 13.57 5.55 -21.13
N ILE A 20 12.80 4.46 -21.31
CA ILE A 20 11.36 4.51 -21.59
C ILE A 20 10.62 5.36 -20.54
N LEU A 21 10.94 5.20 -19.27
CA LEU A 21 10.28 5.91 -18.18
C LEU A 21 10.75 7.37 -18.06
N LYS A 22 12.00 7.68 -18.34
CA LYS A 22 12.52 9.06 -18.36
C LYS A 22 11.89 9.91 -19.45
N ASP A 23 11.62 9.34 -20.63
CA ASP A 23 10.92 10.03 -21.71
C ASP A 23 9.52 10.49 -21.25
N GLU A 24 8.87 9.73 -20.35
CA GLU A 24 7.60 10.09 -19.71
C GLU A 24 7.76 10.90 -18.40
N LYS A 25 8.95 11.46 -18.15
CA LYS A 25 9.29 12.31 -17.00
C LYS A 25 9.20 11.61 -15.63
N TYR A 26 9.38 10.31 -15.57
CA TYR A 26 9.58 9.59 -14.29
C TYR A 26 11.02 9.72 -13.82
N LEU A 27 11.21 9.70 -12.51
CA LEU A 27 12.53 9.63 -11.88
C LEU A 27 12.86 8.17 -11.63
N THR A 28 13.92 7.66 -12.27
CA THR A 28 14.23 6.24 -12.21
C THR A 28 15.46 5.97 -11.35
N TYR A 29 15.40 4.88 -10.60
CA TYR A 29 16.51 4.30 -9.83
C TYR A 29 16.61 2.83 -10.19
N THR A 30 17.81 2.28 -10.18
CA THR A 30 18.05 0.89 -10.57
C THR A 30 18.76 0.13 -9.46
N ALA A 31 18.51 -1.16 -9.36
CA ALA A 31 19.20 -2.10 -8.50
C ALA A 31 19.38 -3.44 -9.23
N LEU A 32 20.53 -4.08 -9.04
CA LEU A 32 20.89 -5.30 -9.76
C LEU A 32 20.77 -6.58 -8.91
N ASN A 33 20.48 -6.43 -7.63
CA ASN A 33 20.34 -7.53 -6.68
C ASN A 33 19.48 -7.12 -5.47
N SER A 34 19.12 -8.08 -4.62
CA SER A 34 18.25 -7.84 -3.46
C SER A 34 18.81 -6.85 -2.45
N ASN A 35 20.13 -6.84 -2.20
CA ASN A 35 20.72 -5.91 -1.22
C ASN A 35 20.63 -4.45 -1.71
N GLU A 36 20.96 -4.22 -2.97
CA GLU A 36 20.78 -2.92 -3.61
C GLU A 36 19.33 -2.50 -3.63
N ALA A 37 18.43 -3.42 -4.00
CA ALA A 37 16.99 -3.18 -4.06
C ALA A 37 16.45 -2.66 -2.74
N ILE A 38 16.75 -3.33 -1.62
CA ILE A 38 16.29 -2.92 -0.29
C ILE A 38 16.92 -1.57 0.11
N THR A 39 18.20 -1.38 -0.19
CA THR A 39 18.91 -0.12 0.11
C THR A 39 18.30 1.05 -0.66
N GLN A 40 18.07 0.90 -1.97
CA GLN A 40 17.49 1.92 -2.83
C GLN A 40 16.04 2.20 -2.47
N PHE A 41 15.26 1.16 -2.14
CA PHE A 41 13.88 1.29 -1.69
C PHE A 41 13.76 2.17 -0.45
N ASN A 42 14.57 1.88 0.58
CA ASN A 42 14.56 2.65 1.82
C ASN A 42 15.08 4.09 1.63
N LYS A 43 16.08 4.28 0.77
CA LYS A 43 16.70 5.58 0.51
C LYS A 43 15.78 6.53 -0.27
N TYR A 44 15.11 6.04 -1.31
CA TYR A 44 14.39 6.89 -2.24
C TYR A 44 12.88 6.86 -2.05
N ASN A 45 12.36 5.89 -1.30
CA ASN A 45 10.93 5.69 -1.06
C ASN A 45 10.12 5.80 -2.37
N PRO A 46 10.27 4.84 -3.29
CA PRO A 46 9.69 4.93 -4.64
C PRO A 46 8.16 4.88 -4.61
N ASP A 47 7.54 5.53 -5.59
CA ASP A 47 6.10 5.52 -5.82
C ASP A 47 5.63 4.25 -6.53
N LEU A 48 6.55 3.55 -7.21
CA LEU A 48 6.32 2.29 -7.93
C LEU A 48 7.62 1.49 -7.99
N VAL A 49 7.49 0.18 -7.96
CA VAL A 49 8.61 -0.76 -8.18
C VAL A 49 8.32 -1.63 -9.41
N ILE A 50 9.33 -1.81 -10.25
CA ILE A 50 9.36 -2.80 -11.32
C ILE A 50 10.41 -3.83 -10.92
N LEU A 51 10.04 -5.11 -10.85
CA LEU A 51 10.84 -6.14 -10.21
C LEU A 51 10.89 -7.40 -11.07
N ASP A 52 12.08 -7.82 -11.47
CA ASP A 52 12.27 -9.15 -12.05
C ASP A 52 12.14 -10.23 -10.96
N VAL A 53 11.55 -11.35 -11.35
CA VAL A 53 11.44 -12.53 -10.48
C VAL A 53 12.76 -13.25 -10.33
N TRP A 54 13.49 -13.39 -11.44
CA TRP A 54 14.71 -14.18 -11.49
C TRP A 54 15.94 -13.28 -11.42
N LEU A 55 16.48 -13.13 -10.21
CA LEU A 55 17.68 -12.32 -9.97
C LEU A 55 18.89 -13.25 -9.74
N SER A 56 19.75 -13.35 -10.73
CA SER A 56 21.01 -14.09 -10.61
C SER A 56 21.91 -13.44 -9.54
N ASN A 57 22.62 -14.25 -8.78
CA ASN A 57 23.53 -13.79 -7.70
C ASN A 57 22.85 -12.92 -6.61
N SER A 58 21.55 -13.10 -6.41
CA SER A 58 20.80 -12.42 -5.37
C SER A 58 20.53 -13.35 -4.20
N LYS A 59 20.50 -12.80 -2.97
CA LYS A 59 20.17 -13.57 -1.75
C LYS A 59 18.68 -13.92 -1.67
N LEU A 60 17.85 -13.05 -2.23
CA LEU A 60 16.39 -13.20 -2.25
C LEU A 60 15.95 -13.23 -3.71
N ASP A 61 14.94 -14.03 -4.01
CA ASP A 61 14.25 -13.99 -5.29
C ASP A 61 13.26 -12.79 -5.35
N GLY A 62 12.70 -12.52 -6.54
CA GLY A 62 11.80 -11.38 -6.72
C GLY A 62 10.52 -11.48 -5.88
N ILE A 63 10.01 -12.69 -5.60
CA ILE A 63 8.82 -12.86 -4.77
C ILE A 63 9.14 -12.59 -3.29
N GLU A 64 10.31 -12.96 -2.82
CA GLU A 64 10.76 -12.65 -1.47
C GLU A 64 10.98 -11.14 -1.29
N ILE A 65 11.60 -10.49 -2.29
CA ILE A 65 11.77 -9.01 -2.29
C ILE A 65 10.41 -8.30 -2.30
N LEU A 66 9.45 -8.78 -3.10
CA LEU A 66 8.07 -8.26 -3.10
C LEU A 66 7.48 -8.30 -1.69
N LYS A 67 7.58 -9.43 -0.99
CA LYS A 67 7.07 -9.58 0.38
C LYS A 67 7.74 -8.60 1.35
N GLU A 68 9.05 -8.42 1.25
CA GLU A 68 9.77 -7.44 2.08
C GLU A 68 9.30 -6.01 1.81
N PHE A 69 9.15 -5.60 0.55
CA PHE A 69 8.63 -4.27 0.22
C PHE A 69 7.21 -4.06 0.73
N LYS A 70 6.35 -5.08 0.66
CA LYS A 70 4.98 -5.01 1.18
C LYS A 70 4.91 -4.94 2.71
N LYS A 71 5.91 -5.46 3.43
CA LYS A 71 6.05 -5.26 4.88
C LYS A 71 6.45 -3.82 5.22
N ILE A 72 7.35 -3.21 4.43
CA ILE A 72 7.82 -1.84 4.65
C ILE A 72 6.73 -0.84 4.26
N ASN A 73 6.14 -1.00 3.07
CA ASN A 73 5.06 -0.16 2.56
C ASN A 73 4.04 -1.01 1.79
N SER A 74 2.93 -1.34 2.44
CA SER A 74 1.87 -2.17 1.84
C SER A 74 1.20 -1.53 0.62
N ASN A 75 1.24 -0.20 0.51
CA ASN A 75 0.54 0.56 -0.53
C ASN A 75 1.38 0.77 -1.79
N VAL A 76 2.70 0.56 -1.74
CA VAL A 76 3.53 0.73 -2.93
C VAL A 76 3.15 -0.30 -4.00
N PRO A 77 2.80 0.11 -5.22
CA PRO A 77 2.54 -0.82 -6.30
C PRO A 77 3.85 -1.46 -6.77
N VAL A 78 3.82 -2.78 -6.97
CA VAL A 78 4.94 -3.54 -7.52
C VAL A 78 4.46 -4.25 -8.77
N ILE A 79 5.09 -3.96 -9.91
CA ILE A 79 4.87 -4.66 -11.18
C ILE A 79 5.97 -5.71 -11.30
N ILE A 80 5.60 -6.96 -11.44
CA ILE A 80 6.52 -8.06 -11.66
C ILE A 80 6.79 -8.20 -13.16
N ILE A 81 8.05 -8.38 -13.52
CA ILE A 81 8.49 -8.72 -14.90
C ILE A 81 9.16 -10.10 -14.85
N SER A 82 8.97 -10.93 -15.86
CA SER A 82 9.66 -12.22 -15.96
C SER A 82 9.82 -12.70 -17.39
N GLY A 83 10.97 -13.28 -17.72
CA GLY A 83 11.23 -13.95 -19.00
C GLY A 83 10.64 -15.37 -19.08
N HIS A 84 10.23 -15.95 -17.95
CA HIS A 84 9.60 -17.27 -17.87
C HIS A 84 8.24 -17.13 -17.19
N GLY A 85 7.32 -16.47 -17.92
CA GLY A 85 5.97 -16.19 -17.42
C GLY A 85 5.08 -17.42 -17.50
N THR A 86 5.06 -18.25 -16.43
CA THR A 86 3.99 -19.25 -16.28
C THR A 86 2.77 -18.60 -15.65
N VAL A 87 1.57 -19.10 -16.00
CA VAL A 87 0.32 -18.65 -15.36
C VAL A 87 0.39 -18.77 -13.86
N ASP A 88 1.02 -19.85 -13.35
CA ASP A 88 1.18 -20.09 -11.91
C ASP A 88 2.04 -18.99 -11.24
N LEU A 89 3.12 -18.56 -11.91
CA LEU A 89 3.97 -17.49 -11.39
C LEU A 89 3.22 -16.14 -11.34
N ALA A 90 2.47 -15.82 -12.39
CA ALA A 90 1.64 -14.62 -12.42
C ALA A 90 0.60 -14.64 -11.30
N VAL A 91 -0.14 -15.74 -11.14
CA VAL A 91 -1.13 -15.91 -10.07
C VAL A 91 -0.48 -15.83 -8.68
N SER A 92 0.69 -16.46 -8.49
CA SER A 92 1.45 -16.40 -7.25
C SER A 92 1.88 -14.97 -6.93
N SER A 93 2.40 -14.24 -7.91
CA SER A 93 2.82 -12.85 -7.75
C SER A 93 1.68 -11.96 -7.27
N ILE A 94 0.51 -12.05 -7.91
CA ILE A 94 -0.69 -11.29 -7.51
C ILE A 94 -1.15 -11.68 -6.10
N LYS A 95 -1.18 -12.97 -5.75
CA LYS A 95 -1.53 -13.43 -4.39
C LYS A 95 -0.57 -12.91 -3.32
N ASN A 96 0.71 -12.67 -3.66
CA ASN A 96 1.70 -12.09 -2.77
C ASN A 96 1.68 -10.54 -2.75
N GLY A 97 0.72 -9.92 -3.45
CA GLY A 97 0.47 -8.48 -3.40
C GLY A 97 1.12 -7.68 -4.52
N ALA A 98 1.60 -8.31 -5.60
CA ALA A 98 1.96 -7.58 -6.81
C ALA A 98 0.74 -6.86 -7.37
N TYR A 99 0.96 -5.68 -7.96
CA TYR A 99 -0.08 -4.93 -8.65
C TYR A 99 -0.44 -5.59 -9.98
N ASP A 100 0.58 -5.98 -10.75
CA ASP A 100 0.41 -6.65 -12.03
C ASP A 100 1.67 -7.44 -12.41
N PHE A 101 1.57 -8.19 -13.51
CA PHE A 101 2.63 -9.04 -14.05
C PHE A 101 2.82 -8.77 -15.54
N ILE A 102 4.10 -8.69 -15.99
CA ILE A 102 4.49 -8.51 -17.39
C ILE A 102 5.46 -9.61 -17.79
N GLU A 103 5.18 -10.29 -18.89
CA GLU A 103 6.09 -11.25 -19.49
C GLU A 103 7.09 -10.58 -20.45
N LYS A 104 8.35 -10.94 -20.37
CA LYS A 104 9.41 -10.57 -21.35
C LYS A 104 9.32 -11.50 -22.58
N PRO A 105 9.43 -11.00 -23.82
CA PRO A 105 9.62 -9.59 -24.20
C PRO A 105 8.33 -8.79 -24.13
N PHE A 106 8.39 -7.56 -23.69
CA PHE A 106 7.25 -6.68 -23.56
C PHE A 106 7.34 -5.45 -24.47
N ASN A 107 6.17 -4.92 -24.81
CA ASN A 107 6.05 -3.67 -25.55
C ASN A 107 6.13 -2.48 -24.57
N SER A 108 6.83 -1.40 -24.97
CA SER A 108 6.93 -0.14 -24.20
C SER A 108 5.57 0.43 -23.83
N ASP A 109 4.60 0.42 -24.77
CA ASP A 109 3.26 0.96 -24.52
C ASP A 109 2.54 0.18 -23.41
N LYS A 110 2.66 -1.15 -23.40
CA LYS A 110 2.07 -1.98 -22.34
C LYS A 110 2.68 -1.64 -20.98
N LEU A 111 4.00 -1.48 -20.91
CA LEU A 111 4.69 -1.09 -19.68
C LEU A 111 4.20 0.27 -19.19
N LEU A 112 4.16 1.28 -20.06
CA LEU A 112 3.74 2.64 -19.71
C LEU A 112 2.29 2.69 -19.23
N ILE A 113 1.37 1.98 -19.89
CA ILE A 113 -0.03 1.89 -19.46
C ILE A 113 -0.12 1.32 -18.05
N LEU A 114 0.60 0.23 -17.75
CA LEU A 114 0.57 -0.39 -16.44
C LEU A 114 1.21 0.48 -15.35
N VAL A 115 2.34 1.12 -15.65
CA VAL A 115 3.00 2.07 -14.75
C VAL A 115 2.05 3.22 -14.38
N LYS A 116 1.41 3.82 -15.38
CA LYS A 116 0.45 4.91 -15.16
C LYS A 116 -0.72 4.48 -14.29
N ARG A 117 -1.36 3.35 -14.61
CA ARG A 117 -2.47 2.81 -13.83
C ARG A 117 -2.08 2.46 -12.39
N ALA A 118 -0.90 1.89 -12.19
CA ALA A 118 -0.40 1.52 -10.88
C ALA A 118 -0.19 2.76 -9.98
N ILE A 119 0.43 3.81 -10.53
CA ILE A 119 0.65 5.07 -9.82
C ILE A 119 -0.69 5.77 -9.51
N GLU A 120 -1.61 5.86 -10.47
CA GLU A 120 -2.94 6.45 -10.26
C GLU A 120 -3.73 5.71 -9.18
N SER A 121 -3.72 4.38 -9.21
CA SER A 121 -4.38 3.55 -8.19
C SER A 121 -3.80 3.79 -6.80
N SER A 122 -2.46 3.82 -6.67
CA SER A 122 -1.80 4.10 -5.40
C SER A 122 -2.11 5.50 -4.88
N LYS A 123 -2.15 6.50 -5.76
CA LYS A 123 -2.51 7.87 -5.41
C LYS A 123 -3.94 7.95 -4.86
N LEU A 124 -4.91 7.33 -5.53
CA LEU A 124 -6.30 7.30 -5.08
C LEU A 124 -6.46 6.60 -3.72
N LEU A 125 -5.73 5.51 -3.49
CA LEU A 125 -5.75 4.81 -2.20
C LEU A 125 -5.20 5.70 -1.07
N ASN A 126 -4.11 6.42 -1.32
CA ASN A 126 -3.51 7.32 -0.34
C ASN A 126 -4.40 8.55 -0.08
N GLU A 127 -5.00 9.15 -1.12
CA GLU A 127 -5.96 10.24 -0.96
C GLU A 127 -7.19 9.79 -0.16
N ASN A 128 -7.72 8.60 -0.43
CA ASN A 128 -8.86 8.06 0.31
C ASN A 128 -8.51 7.82 1.79
N LYS A 129 -7.29 7.33 2.06
CA LYS A 129 -6.79 7.16 3.43
C LYS A 129 -6.69 8.51 4.15
N ASN A 130 -6.08 9.50 3.53
CA ASN A 130 -5.95 10.85 4.09
C ASN A 130 -7.32 11.50 4.35
N LEU A 131 -8.27 11.36 3.42
CA LEU A 131 -9.62 11.86 3.60
C LEU A 131 -10.34 11.16 4.78
N LYS A 132 -10.17 9.85 4.93
CA LYS A 132 -10.72 9.12 6.08
C LYS A 132 -10.12 9.60 7.40
N GLU A 133 -8.82 9.85 7.45
CA GLU A 133 -8.14 10.38 8.65
C GLU A 133 -8.62 11.79 9.00
N LEU A 134 -8.93 12.63 8.01
CA LEU A 134 -9.49 13.97 8.25
C LEU A 134 -10.94 13.93 8.75
N VAL A 135 -11.73 12.97 8.27
CA VAL A 135 -13.15 12.82 8.67
C VAL A 135 -13.28 12.16 10.04
N THR A 136 -12.37 11.28 10.39
CA THR A 136 -12.34 10.59 11.69
C THR A 136 -10.98 10.81 12.36
N PRO A 137 -10.72 11.99 12.94
CA PRO A 137 -9.49 12.19 13.69
C PRO A 137 -9.39 11.13 14.78
N ASP A 138 -8.23 10.50 14.86
CA ASP A 138 -7.95 9.44 15.84
C ASP A 138 -7.75 10.05 17.23
N ILE A 139 -8.83 10.65 17.76
CA ILE A 139 -8.84 11.26 19.08
C ILE A 139 -9.30 10.21 20.08
N ASP A 140 -8.39 9.73 20.89
CA ASP A 140 -8.73 8.85 22.00
C ASP A 140 -9.44 9.60 23.13
N ILE A 141 -10.35 8.91 23.82
CA ILE A 141 -10.99 9.45 25.01
C ILE A 141 -9.96 9.50 26.16
N ILE A 142 -9.51 10.70 26.48
CA ILE A 142 -8.52 10.95 27.53
C ILE A 142 -9.23 11.13 28.88
N GLY A 143 -8.72 10.45 29.91
CA GLY A 143 -9.18 10.57 31.29
C GLY A 143 -9.33 9.24 32.02
N ASN A 144 -9.37 9.33 33.35
CA ASN A 144 -9.44 8.17 34.27
C ASN A 144 -10.56 8.32 35.32
N SER A 145 -11.50 9.27 35.14
CA SER A 145 -12.66 9.37 36.03
C SER A 145 -13.56 8.13 35.92
N ASN A 146 -14.36 7.85 36.94
CA ASN A 146 -15.31 6.73 36.92
C ASN A 146 -16.26 6.81 35.73
N PHE A 147 -16.69 8.02 35.35
CA PHE A 147 -17.53 8.25 34.17
C PHE A 147 -16.79 7.90 32.86
N ILE A 148 -15.54 8.30 32.70
CA ILE A 148 -14.74 8.00 31.51
C ILE A 148 -14.47 6.48 31.40
N ASN A 149 -14.15 5.82 32.51
CA ASN A 149 -13.94 4.37 32.54
C ASN A 149 -15.23 3.61 32.20
N PHE A 150 -16.36 4.05 32.71
CA PHE A 150 -17.67 3.51 32.35
C PHE A 150 -17.98 3.70 30.87
N THR A 151 -17.69 4.88 30.32
CA THR A 151 -17.88 5.19 28.89
C THR A 151 -17.00 4.30 28.02
N LYS A 152 -15.72 4.10 28.37
CA LYS A 152 -14.80 3.20 27.64
C LYS A 152 -15.31 1.75 27.64
N SER A 153 -15.78 1.24 28.77
CA SER A 153 -16.37 -0.11 28.87
C SER A 153 -17.63 -0.27 28.00
N ASN A 154 -18.48 0.75 27.98
CA ASN A 154 -19.66 0.77 27.11
C ASN A 154 -19.28 0.77 25.63
N ILE A 155 -18.27 1.54 25.21
CA ILE A 155 -17.75 1.55 23.84
C ILE A 155 -17.32 0.15 23.42
N GLU A 156 -16.55 -0.57 24.26
CA GLU A 156 -16.14 -1.93 23.96
C GLU A 156 -17.34 -2.90 23.82
N THR A 157 -18.33 -2.76 24.66
CA THR A 157 -19.53 -3.60 24.63
C THR A 157 -20.37 -3.33 23.37
N PHE A 158 -20.63 -2.07 23.06
CA PHE A 158 -21.46 -1.70 21.92
C PHE A 158 -20.76 -1.89 20.58
N SER A 159 -19.44 -1.77 20.52
CA SER A 159 -18.68 -2.02 19.29
C SER A 159 -18.80 -3.47 18.79
N LYS A 160 -19.04 -4.42 19.69
CA LYS A 160 -19.24 -5.84 19.37
C LYS A 160 -20.72 -6.18 19.06
N SER A 161 -21.65 -5.28 19.37
CA SER A 161 -23.08 -5.44 19.15
C SER A 161 -23.52 -4.96 17.75
N ASN A 162 -24.57 -5.57 17.21
CA ASN A 162 -25.28 -5.08 16.01
C ASN A 162 -26.50 -4.23 16.34
N SER A 163 -26.65 -3.80 17.60
CA SER A 163 -27.82 -3.03 18.06
C SER A 163 -27.76 -1.60 17.57
N ARG A 164 -28.93 -0.99 17.38
CA ARG A 164 -29.03 0.46 17.19
C ARG A 164 -28.69 1.14 18.50
N LEU A 165 -27.87 2.21 18.42
CA LEU A 165 -27.42 2.97 19.59
C LEU A 165 -27.87 4.41 19.47
N LEU A 166 -28.47 4.93 20.54
CA LEU A 166 -28.78 6.36 20.70
C LEU A 166 -27.80 6.93 21.74
N ILE A 167 -27.10 8.01 21.37
CA ILE A 167 -26.16 8.73 22.24
C ILE A 167 -26.74 10.09 22.53
N GLU A 168 -27.15 10.30 23.77
CA GLU A 168 -27.74 11.56 24.25
C GLU A 168 -26.80 12.33 25.18
N GLY A 169 -26.94 13.64 25.20
CA GLY A 169 -26.17 14.53 26.09
C GLY A 169 -26.11 15.96 25.60
N PRO A 170 -25.60 16.90 26.40
CA PRO A 170 -25.51 18.33 26.09
C PRO A 170 -24.67 18.59 24.82
N PHE A 171 -24.82 19.79 24.26
CA PHE A 171 -23.95 20.21 23.14
C PHE A 171 -22.47 20.25 23.58
N GLY A 172 -21.55 19.82 22.72
CA GLY A 172 -20.09 19.85 22.98
C GLY A 172 -19.55 18.72 23.87
N VAL A 173 -20.38 17.82 24.45
CA VAL A 173 -19.95 16.77 25.40
C VAL A 173 -19.16 15.60 24.76
N GLY A 174 -18.92 15.61 23.45
CA GLY A 174 -18.14 14.56 22.81
C GLY A 174 -18.96 13.38 22.24
N LYS A 175 -20.27 13.52 22.00
CA LYS A 175 -21.10 12.46 21.42
C LYS A 175 -20.56 11.91 20.11
N LYS A 176 -20.05 12.80 19.23
CA LYS A 176 -19.43 12.40 17.94
C LYS A 176 -18.15 11.59 18.17
N LEU A 177 -17.37 11.92 19.18
CA LEU A 177 -16.15 11.18 19.55
C LEU A 177 -16.50 9.75 20.00
N ILE A 178 -17.51 9.60 20.85
CA ILE A 178 -17.99 8.29 21.31
C ILE A 178 -18.50 7.46 20.13
N ALA A 179 -19.32 8.05 19.25
CA ALA A 179 -19.83 7.37 18.06
C ALA A 179 -18.67 6.88 17.14
N ASN A 180 -17.67 7.74 16.91
CA ASN A 180 -16.49 7.38 16.11
C ASN A 180 -15.68 6.25 16.76
N GLN A 181 -15.49 6.25 18.08
CA GLN A 181 -14.78 5.19 18.80
C GLN A 181 -15.53 3.85 18.74
N ILE A 182 -16.86 3.86 18.86
CA ILE A 182 -17.68 2.66 18.69
C ILE A 182 -17.55 2.13 17.26
N HIS A 183 -17.63 3.00 16.26
CA HIS A 183 -17.49 2.62 14.86
C HIS A 183 -16.09 2.04 14.56
N LYS A 184 -15.03 2.71 15.02
CA LYS A 184 -13.63 2.28 14.87
C LYS A 184 -13.38 0.87 15.42
N ASN A 185 -13.97 0.57 16.60
CA ASN A 185 -13.80 -0.73 17.26
C ASN A 185 -14.81 -1.78 16.77
N SER A 186 -15.70 -1.45 15.84
CA SER A 186 -16.69 -2.37 15.30
C SER A 186 -16.17 -3.16 14.10
N LYS A 187 -16.84 -4.26 13.76
CA LYS A 187 -16.58 -5.01 12.52
C LYS A 187 -16.85 -4.21 11.23
N TYR A 188 -17.43 -3.04 11.36
CA TYR A 188 -17.75 -2.13 10.24
C TYR A 188 -16.75 -0.96 10.13
N SER A 189 -15.64 -0.99 10.85
CA SER A 189 -14.61 0.09 10.86
C SER A 189 -14.09 0.49 9.48
N ASN A 190 -14.13 -0.44 8.50
CA ASN A 190 -13.74 -0.17 7.11
C ASN A 190 -14.81 0.55 6.27
N LYS A 191 -16.03 0.72 6.79
CA LYS A 191 -17.12 1.44 6.12
C LYS A 191 -17.14 2.88 6.62
N ILE A 192 -17.67 3.78 5.77
CA ILE A 192 -17.87 5.18 6.16
C ILE A 192 -18.96 5.22 7.26
N PRO A 193 -18.73 5.86 8.42
CA PRO A 193 -19.77 6.05 9.41
C PRO A 193 -20.91 6.89 8.81
N ILE A 194 -22.14 6.46 9.07
CA ILE A 194 -23.38 7.14 8.62
C ILE A 194 -23.69 8.29 9.57
#